data_f1ecfb7859e5713aaa7e5623bef1e4f2
#
_entry.id   f1ecfb7859e5713aaa7e5623bef1e4f2
#
_cell.length_a   1.000
_cell.length_b   1.000
_cell.length_c   1.000
_cell.angle_alpha   90.00
_cell.angle_beta   90.00
_cell.angle_gamma   90.00
#
_symmetry.space_group_name_H-M   'P 1'
#
loop_
_entity.id
_entity.type
_entity.pdbx_description
1 polymer ?
#
loop_
_entity_poly.entity_id
_entity_poly.type
_entity_poly.pdbx_seq_one_letter_code
_entity_poly.pdbx_strand_id
1 'polypeptide(L)'
;PDHIEYIVAKPRMQLYMEYSARIYGIYLNYVAKEDIHVYSVDECFMDVTRYLSLYHLTAKEMAQKLMDAVMEETGITATAGIGTNLYLAKIAMDIVAKHIEDHIGMLDEISYREQLWEHKPLSDFWRIGSRTERKLAGYGIQTMGDIALASIQSEDWLYKMFGIDAELLIDHAWGCESCKMSDIKNYHTEEHSLSNGQVLMRNYTFEEAAVVVREMTDVLVLDLVEKGLVTNSVTLWIAYDHRFEREPSKGTVRFPDRTNRSKEMIDTVEALYRKIADPHTGIRRIEIIANKITPEGYQQYTLFQDSIKAEKERHLQEAVLQVKKRYGKNAIMRGSNLLECSTYRERNNQVGGHRA
;
A
#
# COMPACT_ATOMS: atom_id res chain seq x y z
N PRO A 1 37.35 2.33 -5.26
CA PRO A 1 37.25 3.79 -5.13
C PRO A 1 36.49 4.09 -3.84
N ASP A 2 37.09 4.90 -2.97
CA ASP A 2 36.55 5.18 -1.64
C ASP A 2 35.42 6.23 -1.65
N HIS A 3 35.08 6.76 -2.82
CA HIS A 3 34.02 7.76 -2.99
C HIS A 3 33.41 7.65 -4.41
N ILE A 4 32.09 7.47 -4.47
CA ILE A 4 31.33 7.53 -5.73
C ILE A 4 30.45 8.79 -5.65
N GLU A 5 30.68 9.73 -6.55
CA GLU A 5 29.80 10.88 -6.73
C GLU A 5 28.63 10.52 -7.65
N TYR A 6 27.41 10.75 -7.18
CA TYR A 6 26.20 10.54 -7.99
C TYR A 6 25.15 11.60 -7.69
N ILE A 7 24.32 11.88 -8.68
CA ILE A 7 23.20 12.81 -8.54
C ILE A 7 21.93 12.03 -8.17
N VAL A 8 21.36 12.37 -7.02
CA VAL A 8 20.08 11.81 -6.59
C VAL A 8 18.95 12.61 -7.26
N ALA A 9 18.32 12.02 -8.26
CA ALA A 9 17.13 12.60 -8.90
C ALA A 9 15.90 12.44 -7.98
N LYS A 10 15.04 13.46 -7.97
CA LYS A 10 13.77 13.38 -7.22
C LYS A 10 12.78 12.49 -7.98
N PRO A 11 12.11 11.53 -7.31
CA PRO A 11 11.10 10.71 -7.95
C PRO A 11 9.91 11.56 -8.44
N ARG A 12 9.38 11.20 -9.61
CA ARG A 12 8.22 11.86 -10.26
C ARG A 12 7.07 10.86 -10.36
N MET A 13 6.34 10.65 -9.27
CA MET A 13 5.33 9.59 -9.18
C MET A 13 4.20 9.75 -10.21
N GLN A 14 3.79 10.98 -10.51
CA GLN A 14 2.78 11.23 -11.54
C GLN A 14 3.25 10.71 -12.92
N LEU A 15 4.49 11.02 -13.29
CA LEU A 15 5.07 10.51 -14.55
C LEU A 15 5.12 8.99 -14.58
N TYR A 16 5.47 8.34 -13.46
CA TYR A 16 5.51 6.88 -13.38
C TYR A 16 4.10 6.28 -13.57
N MET A 17 3.08 6.89 -12.96
CA MET A 17 1.68 6.48 -13.16
C MET A 17 1.21 6.69 -14.61
N GLU A 18 1.62 7.77 -15.28
CA GLU A 18 1.31 8.03 -16.69
C GLU A 18 1.93 6.96 -17.59
N TYR A 19 3.19 6.60 -17.35
CA TYR A 19 3.86 5.51 -18.08
C TYR A 19 3.26 4.14 -17.77
N SER A 20 2.91 3.87 -16.50
CA SER A 20 2.20 2.65 -16.10
C SER A 20 0.87 2.50 -16.86
N ALA A 21 0.08 3.57 -16.92
CA ALA A 21 -1.18 3.58 -17.66
C ALA A 21 -0.97 3.38 -19.18
N ARG A 22 0.09 3.97 -19.73
CA ARG A 22 0.47 3.78 -21.14
C ARG A 22 0.85 2.33 -21.44
N ILE A 23 1.69 1.72 -20.58
CA ILE A 23 2.10 0.32 -20.71
C ILE A 23 0.89 -0.62 -20.56
N TYR A 24 0.01 -0.35 -19.60
CA TYR A 24 -1.25 -1.09 -19.50
C TYR A 24 -2.09 -0.98 -20.78
N GLY A 25 -2.15 0.20 -21.40
CA GLY A 25 -2.80 0.40 -22.70
C GLY A 25 -2.20 -0.44 -23.83
N ILE A 26 -0.86 -0.63 -23.84
CA ILE A 26 -0.17 -1.53 -24.78
C ILE A 26 -0.64 -2.97 -24.59
N TYR A 27 -0.67 -3.45 -23.34
CA TYR A 27 -1.11 -4.82 -23.04
C TYR A 27 -2.56 -5.09 -23.46
N LEU A 28 -3.44 -4.09 -23.38
CA LEU A 28 -4.84 -4.22 -23.81
C LEU A 28 -5.00 -4.49 -25.33
N ASN A 29 -3.98 -4.24 -26.14
CA ASN A 29 -4.00 -4.61 -27.56
C ASN A 29 -3.83 -6.13 -27.79
N TYR A 30 -3.38 -6.86 -26.77
CA TYR A 30 -3.07 -8.29 -26.85
C TYR A 30 -3.93 -9.14 -25.91
N VAL A 31 -4.26 -8.62 -24.74
CA VAL A 31 -4.95 -9.35 -23.65
C VAL A 31 -6.12 -8.52 -23.15
N ALA A 32 -7.28 -9.13 -22.97
CA ALA A 32 -8.46 -8.42 -22.47
C ALA A 32 -8.29 -8.00 -21.01
N LYS A 33 -8.94 -6.90 -20.62
CA LYS A 33 -8.81 -6.32 -19.27
C LYS A 33 -9.23 -7.27 -18.15
N GLU A 34 -10.13 -8.21 -18.45
CA GLU A 34 -10.60 -9.24 -17.52
C GLU A 34 -9.49 -10.19 -17.11
N ASP A 35 -8.51 -10.39 -17.99
CA ASP A 35 -7.38 -11.30 -17.81
C ASP A 35 -6.10 -10.57 -17.36
N ILE A 36 -6.16 -9.25 -17.10
CA ILE A 36 -5.07 -8.46 -16.57
C ILE A 36 -5.42 -7.96 -15.17
N HIS A 37 -4.55 -8.20 -14.19
CA HIS A 37 -4.60 -7.60 -12.86
C HIS A 37 -3.39 -6.69 -12.64
N VAL A 38 -3.61 -5.39 -12.48
CA VAL A 38 -2.57 -4.43 -12.12
C VAL A 38 -2.25 -4.63 -10.63
N TYR A 39 -1.07 -5.16 -10.35
CA TYR A 39 -0.62 -5.47 -8.99
C TYR A 39 0.04 -4.25 -8.33
N SER A 40 0.85 -3.52 -9.07
CA SER A 40 1.50 -2.29 -8.61
C SER A 40 1.62 -1.26 -9.76
N VAL A 41 2.31 -0.14 -9.53
CA VAL A 41 2.58 0.88 -10.56
C VAL A 41 3.42 0.35 -11.72
N ASP A 42 4.19 -0.72 -11.51
CA ASP A 42 5.16 -1.29 -12.45
C ASP A 42 4.98 -2.78 -12.70
N GLU A 43 4.00 -3.42 -12.08
CA GLU A 43 3.76 -4.86 -12.21
C GLU A 43 2.30 -5.18 -12.50
N CYS A 44 2.08 -6.18 -13.35
CA CYS A 44 0.76 -6.77 -13.55
C CYS A 44 0.85 -8.28 -13.77
N PHE A 45 -0.22 -8.98 -13.39
CA PHE A 45 -0.46 -10.37 -13.75
C PHE A 45 -1.36 -10.43 -14.99
N MET A 46 -1.08 -11.42 -15.85
CA MET A 46 -1.90 -11.69 -17.03
C MET A 46 -2.16 -13.19 -17.16
N ASP A 47 -3.42 -13.58 -17.32
CA ASP A 47 -3.77 -14.94 -17.75
C ASP A 47 -3.74 -15.00 -19.28
N VAL A 48 -2.67 -15.55 -19.80
CA VAL A 48 -2.47 -15.67 -21.26
C VAL A 48 -2.89 -17.00 -21.84
N THR A 49 -3.44 -17.92 -21.02
CA THR A 49 -3.72 -19.32 -21.38
C THR A 49 -4.53 -19.43 -22.69
N ARG A 50 -5.62 -18.69 -22.83
CA ARG A 50 -6.47 -18.73 -24.04
C ARG A 50 -5.87 -18.01 -25.25
N TYR A 51 -4.92 -17.09 -25.00
CA TYR A 51 -4.29 -16.29 -26.07
C TYR A 51 -3.18 -17.04 -26.79
N LEU A 52 -2.55 -18.03 -26.13
CA LEU A 52 -1.47 -18.82 -26.73
C LEU A 52 -1.94 -19.55 -28.00
N SER A 53 -3.11 -20.18 -27.94
CA SER A 53 -3.71 -20.83 -29.11
C SER A 53 -4.20 -19.82 -30.13
N LEU A 54 -4.74 -18.67 -29.72
CA LEU A 54 -5.22 -17.62 -30.62
C LEU A 54 -4.10 -17.01 -31.46
N TYR A 55 -2.95 -16.74 -30.82
CA TYR A 55 -1.79 -16.15 -31.50
C TYR A 55 -0.81 -17.18 -32.05
N HIS A 56 -1.05 -18.49 -31.83
CA HIS A 56 -0.14 -19.57 -32.18
C HIS A 56 1.28 -19.38 -31.60
N LEU A 57 1.35 -18.94 -30.34
CA LEU A 57 2.59 -18.66 -29.63
C LEU A 57 2.71 -19.56 -28.39
N THR A 58 3.95 -19.85 -28.01
CA THR A 58 4.28 -20.37 -26.67
C THR A 58 4.15 -19.26 -25.64
N ALA A 59 4.09 -19.61 -24.37
CA ALA A 59 4.06 -18.62 -23.29
C ALA A 59 5.29 -17.69 -23.29
N LYS A 60 6.46 -18.24 -23.63
CA LYS A 60 7.71 -17.47 -23.75
C LYS A 60 7.67 -16.50 -24.92
N GLU A 61 7.22 -16.93 -26.09
CA GLU A 61 7.05 -16.05 -27.24
C GLU A 61 6.02 -14.95 -27.01
N MET A 62 4.95 -15.27 -26.27
CA MET A 62 3.96 -14.26 -25.88
C MET A 62 4.55 -13.21 -24.93
N ALA A 63 5.30 -13.65 -23.92
CA ALA A 63 6.00 -12.73 -23.01
C ALA A 63 6.98 -11.83 -23.77
N GLN A 64 7.82 -12.41 -24.66
CA GLN A 64 8.75 -11.66 -25.50
C GLN A 64 8.02 -10.61 -26.34
N LYS A 65 6.93 -11.00 -27.01
CA LYS A 65 6.13 -10.10 -27.82
C LYS A 65 5.58 -8.91 -27.05
N LEU A 66 5.12 -9.13 -25.82
CA LEU A 66 4.62 -8.06 -24.93
C LEU A 66 5.76 -7.15 -24.48
N MET A 67 6.93 -7.71 -24.14
CA MET A 67 8.10 -6.94 -23.74
C MET A 67 8.64 -6.09 -24.90
N ASP A 68 8.71 -6.65 -26.09
CA ASP A 68 9.13 -5.92 -27.30
C ASP A 68 8.19 -4.76 -27.62
N ALA A 69 6.88 -4.97 -27.53
CA ALA A 69 5.89 -3.90 -27.73
C ALA A 69 6.03 -2.76 -26.71
N VAL A 70 6.31 -3.07 -25.45
CA VAL A 70 6.59 -2.06 -24.43
C VAL A 70 7.88 -1.31 -24.75
N MET A 71 8.93 -2.01 -25.11
CA MET A 71 10.22 -1.42 -25.48
C MET A 71 10.11 -0.51 -26.69
N GLU A 72 9.40 -0.96 -27.75
CA GLU A 72 9.22 -0.20 -28.99
C GLU A 72 8.45 1.10 -28.74
N GLU A 73 7.38 1.06 -27.95
CA GLU A 73 6.52 2.22 -27.72
C GLU A 73 7.03 3.17 -26.63
N THR A 74 7.77 2.65 -25.64
CA THR A 74 8.14 3.46 -24.44
C THR A 74 9.63 3.61 -24.21
N GLY A 75 10.45 2.75 -24.81
CA GLY A 75 11.88 2.65 -24.54
C GLY A 75 12.20 2.06 -23.16
N ILE A 76 11.22 1.46 -22.47
CA ILE A 76 11.39 0.86 -21.15
C ILE A 76 11.56 -0.64 -21.31
N THR A 77 12.61 -1.20 -20.68
CA THR A 77 12.81 -2.64 -20.56
C THR A 77 11.86 -3.25 -19.54
N ALA A 78 11.41 -4.47 -19.81
CA ALA A 78 10.57 -5.25 -18.91
C ALA A 78 11.23 -6.59 -18.57
N THR A 79 10.73 -7.23 -17.50
CA THR A 79 11.09 -8.57 -17.07
C THR A 79 9.80 -9.38 -16.94
N ALA A 80 9.81 -10.62 -17.35
CA ALA A 80 8.63 -11.49 -17.30
C ALA A 80 8.88 -12.75 -16.46
N GLY A 81 7.88 -13.14 -15.69
CA GLY A 81 7.80 -14.44 -15.04
C GLY A 81 6.62 -15.23 -15.56
N ILE A 82 6.85 -16.47 -15.96
CA ILE A 82 5.86 -17.40 -16.47
C ILE A 82 5.71 -18.53 -15.47
N GLY A 83 4.48 -18.80 -15.05
CA GLY A 83 4.16 -19.87 -14.10
C GLY A 83 2.83 -20.53 -14.41
N THR A 84 2.63 -21.73 -13.92
CA THR A 84 1.37 -22.46 -14.00
C THR A 84 0.29 -21.87 -13.08
N ASN A 85 0.70 -21.01 -12.15
CA ASN A 85 -0.17 -20.26 -11.25
C ASN A 85 0.44 -18.88 -10.92
N LEU A 86 -0.32 -18.02 -10.21
CA LEU A 86 0.08 -16.64 -9.90
C LEU A 86 1.34 -16.58 -9.04
N TYR A 87 1.49 -17.49 -8.07
CA TYR A 87 2.66 -17.54 -7.21
C TYR A 87 3.92 -17.87 -8.02
N LEU A 88 3.90 -18.94 -8.80
CA LEU A 88 5.04 -19.36 -9.60
C LEU A 88 5.42 -18.33 -10.66
N ALA A 89 4.44 -17.64 -11.27
CA ALA A 89 4.72 -16.53 -12.19
C ALA A 89 5.47 -15.40 -11.48
N LYS A 90 5.04 -15.02 -10.26
CA LYS A 90 5.71 -13.97 -9.48
C LYS A 90 7.12 -14.38 -9.06
N ILE A 91 7.31 -15.62 -8.58
CA ILE A 91 8.63 -16.12 -8.18
C ILE A 91 9.57 -16.26 -9.38
N ALA A 92 9.06 -16.73 -10.55
CA ALA A 92 9.83 -16.79 -11.77
C ALA A 92 10.35 -15.40 -12.18
N MET A 93 9.54 -14.34 -12.02
CA MET A 93 9.94 -12.97 -12.29
C MET A 93 10.96 -12.45 -11.27
N ASP A 94 10.69 -12.63 -9.98
CA ASP A 94 11.50 -12.01 -8.92
C ASP A 94 12.87 -12.66 -8.72
N ILE A 95 12.95 -13.98 -8.87
CA ILE A 95 14.16 -14.74 -8.58
C ILE A 95 14.84 -15.24 -9.85
N VAL A 96 14.10 -15.89 -10.76
CA VAL A 96 14.72 -16.56 -11.93
C VAL A 96 15.07 -15.58 -13.03
N ALA A 97 14.12 -14.74 -13.45
CA ALA A 97 14.27 -13.88 -14.62
C ALA A 97 15.42 -12.85 -14.50
N LYS A 98 15.76 -12.43 -13.27
CA LYS A 98 16.86 -11.47 -13.01
C LYS A 98 18.25 -12.03 -13.33
N HIS A 99 18.37 -13.34 -13.44
CA HIS A 99 19.65 -14.04 -13.65
C HIS A 99 19.77 -14.67 -15.05
N ILE A 100 18.81 -14.41 -15.94
CA ILE A 100 18.78 -14.94 -17.31
C ILE A 100 18.89 -13.80 -18.31
N GLU A 101 19.58 -14.06 -19.41
CA GLU A 101 19.93 -13.06 -20.42
C GLU A 101 18.70 -12.43 -21.09
N ASP A 102 17.65 -13.22 -21.36
CA ASP A 102 16.40 -12.75 -21.97
C ASP A 102 15.39 -12.17 -20.98
N HIS A 103 15.70 -12.17 -19.69
CA HIS A 103 14.84 -11.65 -18.62
C HIS A 103 13.44 -12.30 -18.54
N ILE A 104 13.30 -13.56 -18.99
CA ILE A 104 12.05 -14.32 -18.95
C ILE A 104 12.23 -15.59 -18.12
N GLY A 105 11.84 -15.54 -16.85
CA GLY A 105 11.84 -16.70 -15.95
C GLY A 105 10.64 -17.61 -16.21
N MET A 106 10.83 -18.93 -16.08
CA MET A 106 9.74 -19.92 -16.20
C MET A 106 9.81 -20.93 -15.08
N LEU A 107 8.68 -21.18 -14.42
CA LEU A 107 8.53 -22.19 -13.36
C LEU A 107 7.20 -22.92 -13.50
N ASP A 108 7.27 -24.23 -13.31
CA ASP A 108 6.16 -25.08 -12.88
C ASP A 108 6.45 -25.63 -11.49
N GLU A 109 5.55 -26.41 -10.92
CA GLU A 109 5.67 -26.95 -9.56
C GLU A 109 6.88 -27.88 -9.40
N ILE A 110 7.33 -28.54 -10.48
CA ILE A 110 8.47 -29.46 -10.46
C ILE A 110 9.76 -28.66 -10.48
N SER A 111 9.92 -27.79 -11.48
CA SER A 111 11.11 -26.96 -11.65
C SER A 111 11.29 -25.97 -10.48
N TYR A 112 10.20 -25.48 -9.89
CA TYR A 112 10.23 -24.68 -8.68
C TYR A 112 10.91 -25.45 -7.52
N ARG A 113 10.48 -26.68 -7.28
CA ARG A 113 11.06 -27.52 -6.21
C ARG A 113 12.52 -27.87 -6.46
N GLU A 114 12.84 -28.21 -7.71
CA GLU A 114 14.21 -28.56 -8.09
C GLU A 114 15.19 -27.41 -8.00
N GLN A 115 14.76 -26.19 -8.38
CA GLN A 115 15.64 -25.03 -8.48
C GLN A 115 15.65 -24.15 -7.22
N LEU A 116 14.51 -24.02 -6.53
CA LEU A 116 14.32 -22.98 -5.51
C LEU A 116 14.02 -23.48 -4.10
N TRP A 117 13.81 -24.78 -3.88
CA TRP A 117 13.57 -25.26 -2.51
C TRP A 117 14.72 -24.96 -1.54
N GLU A 118 15.96 -24.94 -2.04
CA GLU A 118 17.16 -24.62 -1.24
C GLU A 118 17.59 -23.15 -1.35
N HIS A 119 16.83 -22.33 -2.09
CA HIS A 119 17.15 -20.91 -2.25
C HIS A 119 17.06 -20.14 -0.94
N LYS A 120 17.99 -19.20 -0.73
CA LYS A 120 18.08 -18.28 0.41
C LYS A 120 18.39 -16.88 -0.08
N PRO A 121 17.90 -15.85 0.64
CA PRO A 121 17.09 -15.90 1.86
C PRO A 121 15.60 -16.17 1.56
N LEU A 122 14.85 -16.59 2.60
CA LEU A 122 13.40 -16.77 2.48
C LEU A 122 12.64 -15.48 2.15
N SER A 123 13.20 -14.33 2.51
CA SER A 123 12.60 -13.03 2.21
C SER A 123 12.60 -12.64 0.72
N ASP A 124 13.27 -13.39 -0.15
CA ASP A 124 13.19 -13.24 -1.60
C ASP A 124 11.85 -13.79 -2.15
N PHE A 125 11.20 -14.68 -1.39
CA PHE A 125 9.93 -15.26 -1.81
C PHE A 125 8.77 -14.32 -1.49
N TRP A 126 7.89 -14.15 -2.46
CA TRP A 126 6.69 -13.34 -2.33
C TRP A 126 5.90 -13.69 -1.07
N ARG A 127 5.46 -12.68 -0.33
CA ARG A 127 4.75 -12.73 0.95
C ARG A 127 5.57 -13.20 2.17
N ILE A 128 6.85 -13.48 2.03
CA ILE A 128 7.73 -13.72 3.16
C ILE A 128 8.56 -12.48 3.45
N GLY A 129 8.20 -11.74 4.48
CA GLY A 129 8.99 -10.59 4.92
C GLY A 129 10.06 -10.98 5.95
N SER A 130 11.00 -10.07 6.21
CA SER A 130 12.12 -10.26 7.15
C SER A 130 11.69 -10.67 8.57
N ARG A 131 10.47 -10.31 9.00
CA ARG A 131 9.93 -10.73 10.30
C ARG A 131 9.54 -12.20 10.30
N THR A 132 8.86 -12.66 9.23
CA THR A 132 8.49 -14.07 9.05
C THR A 132 9.73 -14.93 8.91
N GLU A 133 10.70 -14.52 8.08
CA GLU A 133 11.98 -15.18 7.91
C GLU A 133 12.73 -15.34 9.24
N ARG A 134 12.90 -14.28 10.03
CA ARG A 134 13.55 -14.35 11.34
C ARG A 134 12.81 -15.27 12.31
N LYS A 135 11.49 -15.28 12.27
CA LYS A 135 10.67 -16.19 13.11
C LYS A 135 10.91 -17.65 12.75
N LEU A 136 10.93 -17.98 11.45
CA LEU A 136 11.21 -19.33 10.94
C LEU A 136 12.66 -19.75 11.26
N ALA A 137 13.62 -18.88 11.05
CA ALA A 137 15.04 -19.15 11.34
C ALA A 137 15.29 -19.49 12.81
N GLY A 138 14.54 -18.91 13.75
CA GLY A 138 14.57 -19.25 15.17
C GLY A 138 14.21 -20.72 15.49
N TYR A 139 13.60 -21.43 14.54
CA TYR A 139 13.25 -22.85 14.62
C TYR A 139 14.04 -23.72 13.64
N GLY A 140 15.09 -23.16 13.03
CA GLY A 140 15.96 -23.88 12.10
C GLY A 140 15.41 -23.99 10.67
N ILE A 141 14.30 -23.32 10.34
CA ILE A 141 13.70 -23.30 9.01
C ILE A 141 14.28 -22.11 8.24
N GLN A 142 14.96 -22.38 7.14
CA GLN A 142 15.68 -21.40 6.35
C GLN A 142 15.35 -21.42 4.84
N THR A 143 14.63 -22.44 4.38
CA THR A 143 14.31 -22.67 2.97
C THR A 143 12.84 -23.00 2.77
N MET A 144 12.34 -22.90 1.54
CA MET A 144 10.99 -23.34 1.20
C MET A 144 10.85 -24.87 1.35
N GLY A 145 11.92 -25.63 1.05
CA GLY A 145 11.98 -27.07 1.31
C GLY A 145 11.82 -27.41 2.79
N ASP A 146 12.43 -26.64 3.69
CA ASP A 146 12.23 -26.82 5.14
C ASP A 146 10.77 -26.60 5.56
N ILE A 147 10.10 -25.58 4.99
CA ILE A 147 8.69 -25.31 5.26
C ILE A 147 7.82 -26.46 4.76
N ALA A 148 8.06 -26.94 3.52
CA ALA A 148 7.35 -28.07 2.94
C ALA A 148 7.53 -29.33 3.78
N LEU A 149 8.74 -29.60 4.26
CA LEU A 149 9.02 -30.74 5.15
C LEU A 149 8.30 -30.58 6.50
N ALA A 150 8.34 -29.39 7.09
CA ALA A 150 7.64 -29.09 8.34
C ALA A 150 6.12 -29.27 8.22
N SER A 151 5.53 -28.97 7.06
CA SER A 151 4.10 -29.16 6.81
C SER A 151 3.69 -30.63 6.85
N ILE A 152 4.57 -31.56 6.44
CA ILE A 152 4.32 -33.02 6.52
C ILE A 152 4.50 -33.53 7.95
N GLN A 153 5.52 -33.04 8.65
CA GLN A 153 5.90 -33.56 9.96
C GLN A 153 5.07 -32.98 11.10
N SER A 154 4.65 -31.74 11.01
CA SER A 154 4.00 -31.02 12.11
C SER A 154 3.24 -29.79 11.64
N GLU A 155 2.23 -29.96 10.78
CA GLU A 155 1.40 -28.91 10.23
C GLU A 155 0.77 -28.03 11.32
N ASP A 156 0.22 -28.65 12.38
CA ASP A 156 -0.37 -27.95 13.53
C ASP A 156 0.57 -26.92 14.16
N TRP A 157 1.86 -27.15 14.10
CA TRP A 157 2.85 -26.23 14.64
C TRP A 157 2.95 -24.96 13.78
N LEU A 158 2.89 -25.07 12.46
CA LEU A 158 2.85 -23.91 11.55
C LEU A 158 1.58 -23.09 11.78
N TYR A 159 0.42 -23.74 11.94
CA TYR A 159 -0.83 -23.05 12.27
C TYR A 159 -0.79 -22.37 13.64
N LYS A 160 -0.15 -22.93 14.66
CA LYS A 160 0.06 -22.27 15.95
C LYS A 160 0.94 -21.01 15.82
N MET A 161 1.89 -21.01 14.89
CA MET A 161 2.79 -19.89 14.68
C MET A 161 2.19 -18.77 13.85
N PHE A 162 1.51 -19.11 12.79
CA PHE A 162 1.09 -18.17 11.75
C PHE A 162 -0.43 -18.01 11.63
N GLY A 163 -1.21 -18.83 12.37
CA GLY A 163 -2.66 -18.83 12.23
C GLY A 163 -3.08 -19.28 10.83
N ILE A 164 -4.10 -18.63 10.26
CA ILE A 164 -4.60 -18.96 8.91
C ILE A 164 -3.56 -18.67 7.81
N ASP A 165 -2.61 -17.77 8.05
CA ASP A 165 -1.55 -17.48 7.08
C ASP A 165 -0.61 -18.67 6.85
N ALA A 166 -0.64 -19.70 7.74
CA ALA A 166 0.11 -20.92 7.58
C ALA A 166 -0.31 -21.71 6.33
N GLU A 167 -1.60 -21.71 6.00
CA GLU A 167 -2.13 -22.38 4.81
C GLU A 167 -1.47 -21.87 3.54
N LEU A 168 -1.48 -20.55 3.35
CA LEU A 168 -0.84 -19.91 2.21
C LEU A 168 0.69 -20.16 2.20
N LEU A 169 1.34 -20.14 3.37
CA LEU A 169 2.77 -20.38 3.49
C LEU A 169 3.12 -21.82 3.08
N ILE A 170 2.29 -22.80 3.46
CA ILE A 170 2.45 -24.22 3.10
C ILE A 170 2.22 -24.40 1.61
N ASP A 171 1.12 -23.90 1.07
CA ASP A 171 0.81 -23.99 -0.36
C ASP A 171 1.95 -23.42 -1.22
N HIS A 172 2.43 -22.25 -0.88
CA HIS A 172 3.56 -21.62 -1.56
C HIS A 172 4.86 -22.43 -1.44
N ALA A 173 5.11 -23.09 -0.30
CA ALA A 173 6.26 -23.96 -0.15
C ALA A 173 6.22 -25.16 -1.11
N TRP A 174 5.02 -25.63 -1.46
CA TRP A 174 4.82 -26.68 -2.45
C TRP A 174 4.72 -26.18 -3.89
N GLY A 175 4.73 -24.87 -4.09
CA GLY A 175 4.54 -24.21 -5.40
C GLY A 175 3.08 -24.16 -5.84
N CYS A 176 2.15 -24.28 -4.91
CA CYS A 176 0.71 -24.26 -5.15
C CYS A 176 0.14 -22.85 -4.92
N GLU A 177 -0.83 -22.47 -5.73
CA GLU A 177 -1.66 -21.27 -5.55
C GLU A 177 -3.03 -21.52 -6.18
N SER A 178 -4.05 -21.47 -5.35
CA SER A 178 -5.43 -21.73 -5.79
C SER A 178 -6.13 -20.49 -6.35
N CYS A 179 -5.65 -19.29 -6.01
CA CYS A 179 -6.22 -18.03 -6.46
C CYS A 179 -6.11 -17.86 -7.98
N LYS A 180 -7.22 -17.53 -8.62
CA LYS A 180 -7.32 -17.30 -10.06
C LYS A 180 -7.63 -15.83 -10.34
N MET A 181 -7.46 -15.41 -11.59
CA MET A 181 -7.79 -14.05 -12.03
C MET A 181 -9.25 -13.70 -11.73
N SER A 182 -10.18 -14.66 -11.88
CA SER A 182 -11.60 -14.47 -11.54
C SER A 182 -11.83 -14.16 -10.06
N ASP A 183 -11.07 -14.79 -9.16
CA ASP A 183 -11.21 -14.59 -7.72
C ASP A 183 -10.75 -13.20 -7.34
N ILE A 184 -9.62 -12.75 -7.90
CA ILE A 184 -9.12 -11.38 -7.72
C ILE A 184 -10.16 -10.35 -8.22
N LYS A 185 -10.74 -10.56 -9.40
CA LYS A 185 -11.71 -9.63 -10.00
C LYS A 185 -13.02 -9.55 -9.23
N ASN A 186 -13.44 -10.65 -8.62
CA ASN A 186 -14.67 -10.74 -7.82
C ASN A 186 -14.48 -10.39 -6.35
N TYR A 187 -13.22 -10.22 -5.91
CA TYR A 187 -12.93 -9.87 -4.53
C TYR A 187 -13.24 -8.40 -4.25
N HIS A 188 -14.15 -8.16 -3.34
CA HIS A 188 -14.49 -6.84 -2.84
C HIS A 188 -14.09 -6.73 -1.36
N THR A 189 -13.14 -5.87 -1.07
CA THR A 189 -12.80 -5.52 0.31
C THR A 189 -13.85 -4.59 0.88
N GLU A 190 -14.42 -4.94 2.03
CA GLU A 190 -15.09 -3.95 2.86
C GLU A 190 -14.02 -3.04 3.47
N GLU A 191 -13.99 -1.77 3.10
CA GLU A 191 -13.10 -0.79 3.72
C GLU A 191 -13.54 -0.58 5.18
N HIS A 192 -12.72 -1.04 6.13
CA HIS A 192 -13.00 -0.87 7.56
C HIS A 192 -12.31 0.34 8.17
N SER A 193 -11.39 0.98 7.45
CA SER A 193 -10.63 2.15 7.90
C SER A 193 -10.19 3.02 6.74
N LEU A 194 -10.00 4.31 7.02
CA LEU A 194 -9.37 5.28 6.14
C LEU A 194 -8.17 5.89 6.86
N SER A 195 -6.99 5.86 6.24
CA SER A 195 -5.77 6.35 6.87
C SER A 195 -5.07 7.43 6.05
N ASN A 196 -4.36 8.30 6.75
CA ASN A 196 -3.49 9.32 6.19
C ASN A 196 -2.16 9.28 6.95
N GLY A 197 -1.07 8.98 6.23
CA GLY A 197 0.27 8.86 6.81
C GLY A 197 1.27 9.77 6.10
N GLN A 198 2.25 10.28 6.87
CA GLN A 198 3.32 11.12 6.33
C GLN A 198 4.65 10.84 7.04
N VAL A 199 5.71 10.66 6.26
CA VAL A 199 7.09 10.73 6.73
C VAL A 199 7.54 12.20 6.59
N LEU A 200 8.03 12.77 7.69
CA LEU A 200 8.49 14.16 7.74
C LEU A 200 9.93 14.25 7.22
N MET A 201 10.23 15.31 6.46
CA MET A 201 11.53 15.46 5.80
C MET A 201 12.68 15.75 6.79
N ARG A 202 12.36 16.26 7.96
CA ARG A 202 13.29 16.52 9.07
C ARG A 202 12.66 16.10 10.40
N ASN A 203 13.39 16.20 11.47
CA ASN A 203 12.85 16.08 12.81
C ASN A 203 11.97 17.30 13.11
N TYR A 204 10.74 17.05 13.51
CA TYR A 204 9.79 18.07 13.95
C TYR A 204 9.76 18.11 15.47
N THR A 205 9.71 19.31 16.03
CA THR A 205 9.44 19.48 17.44
C THR A 205 8.00 19.13 17.78
N PHE A 206 7.70 18.99 19.06
CA PHE A 206 6.35 18.68 19.52
C PHE A 206 5.30 19.69 19.02
N GLU A 207 5.58 20.99 19.06
CA GLU A 207 4.62 22.01 18.62
C GLU A 207 4.52 22.08 17.08
N GLU A 208 5.62 21.91 16.35
CA GLU A 208 5.58 21.82 14.88
C GLU A 208 4.75 20.62 14.40
N ALA A 209 4.94 19.46 15.02
CA ALA A 209 4.20 18.26 14.68
C ALA A 209 2.71 18.35 15.04
N ALA A 210 2.33 19.12 16.06
CA ALA A 210 0.93 19.42 16.38
C ALA A 210 0.22 20.12 15.20
N VAL A 211 0.90 21.04 14.53
CA VAL A 211 0.36 21.69 13.31
C VAL A 211 0.12 20.65 12.22
N VAL A 212 1.07 19.76 11.99
CA VAL A 212 0.94 18.70 10.97
C VAL A 212 -0.19 17.72 11.33
N VAL A 213 -0.34 17.34 12.60
CA VAL A 213 -1.46 16.49 13.04
C VAL A 213 -2.82 17.13 12.73
N ARG A 214 -2.98 18.44 12.99
CA ARG A 214 -4.21 19.16 12.65
C ARG A 214 -4.47 19.19 11.15
N GLU A 215 -3.45 19.45 10.33
CA GLU A 215 -3.54 19.45 8.86
C GLU A 215 -3.94 18.07 8.31
N MET A 216 -3.31 17.03 8.82
CA MET A 216 -3.60 15.65 8.39
C MET A 216 -5.01 15.22 8.81
N THR A 217 -5.45 15.63 10.00
CA THR A 217 -6.83 15.37 10.45
C THR A 217 -7.85 16.10 9.58
N ASP A 218 -7.60 17.36 9.23
CA ASP A 218 -8.50 18.14 8.36
C ASP A 218 -8.65 17.50 6.97
N VAL A 219 -7.56 16.99 6.40
CA VAL A 219 -7.59 16.25 5.14
C VAL A 219 -8.37 14.94 5.29
N LEU A 220 -8.12 14.16 6.33
CA LEU A 220 -8.84 12.90 6.59
C LEU A 220 -10.35 13.12 6.72
N VAL A 221 -10.75 14.21 7.39
CA VAL A 221 -12.16 14.61 7.50
C VAL A 221 -12.76 14.91 6.12
N LEU A 222 -12.07 15.69 5.30
CA LEU A 222 -12.54 16.02 3.95
C LEU A 222 -12.66 14.76 3.08
N ASP A 223 -11.75 13.80 3.21
CA ASP A 223 -11.80 12.51 2.52
C ASP A 223 -13.01 11.67 2.98
N LEU A 224 -13.33 11.67 4.29
CA LEU A 224 -14.54 11.02 4.81
C LEU A 224 -15.81 11.67 4.24
N VAL A 225 -15.87 13.00 4.22
CA VAL A 225 -17.02 13.75 3.69
C VAL A 225 -17.18 13.50 2.18
N GLU A 226 -16.08 13.52 1.42
CA GLU A 226 -16.09 13.26 -0.02
C GLU A 226 -16.63 11.87 -0.37
N LYS A 227 -16.26 10.87 0.43
CA LYS A 227 -16.71 9.48 0.29
C LYS A 227 -18.07 9.18 0.93
N GLY A 228 -18.70 10.16 1.60
CA GLY A 228 -19.95 9.96 2.33
C GLY A 228 -19.80 8.97 3.50
N LEU A 229 -18.67 9.02 4.23
CA LEU A 229 -18.33 8.11 5.32
C LEU A 229 -18.29 8.84 6.66
N VAL A 230 -18.54 8.08 7.72
CA VAL A 230 -18.37 8.50 9.12
C VAL A 230 -17.54 7.48 9.90
N THR A 231 -16.88 7.93 10.97
CA THR A 231 -16.10 7.07 11.87
C THR A 231 -16.56 7.18 13.31
N ASN A 232 -16.35 6.15 14.12
CA ASN A 232 -16.59 6.20 15.57
C ASN A 232 -15.31 6.28 16.40
N SER A 233 -14.14 6.17 15.80
CA SER A 233 -12.86 6.25 16.52
C SER A 233 -11.71 6.58 15.59
N VAL A 234 -10.70 7.26 16.14
CA VAL A 234 -9.47 7.59 15.43
C VAL A 234 -8.27 7.05 16.20
N THR A 235 -7.34 6.42 15.48
CA THR A 235 -6.04 6.02 16.00
C THR A 235 -4.99 6.99 15.47
N LEU A 236 -4.14 7.47 16.38
CA LEU A 236 -2.95 8.25 16.06
C LEU A 236 -1.71 7.40 16.37
N TRP A 237 -0.80 7.34 15.41
CA TRP A 237 0.48 6.69 15.52
C TRP A 237 1.60 7.69 15.19
N ILE A 238 2.64 7.74 16.03
CA ILE A 238 3.74 8.69 15.93
C ILE A 238 5.04 7.93 16.06
N ALA A 239 5.93 8.06 15.08
CA ALA A 239 7.29 7.54 15.18
C ALA A 239 8.30 8.67 15.26
N TYR A 240 9.35 8.37 16.00
CA TYR A 240 10.43 9.27 16.32
C TYR A 240 11.66 9.02 15.44
N ASP A 241 12.64 9.87 15.53
CA ASP A 241 13.93 9.68 14.89
C ASP A 241 14.58 8.40 15.41
N HIS A 242 14.96 7.50 14.50
CA HIS A 242 15.56 6.21 14.80
C HIS A 242 16.84 6.28 15.66
N ARG A 243 17.51 7.43 15.68
CA ARG A 243 18.71 7.66 16.51
C ARG A 243 18.40 7.64 18.01
N PHE A 244 17.16 7.80 18.40
CA PHE A 244 16.76 7.82 19.82
C PHE A 244 16.26 6.47 20.35
N GLU A 245 16.30 5.39 19.54
CA GLU A 245 15.85 4.03 19.92
C GLU A 245 14.49 4.01 20.67
N ARG A 246 13.62 4.97 20.35
CA ARG A 246 12.35 5.13 21.01
C ARG A 246 11.24 4.42 20.25
N GLU A 247 10.47 3.60 20.97
CA GLU A 247 9.29 2.95 20.41
C GLU A 247 8.23 3.98 19.99
N PRO A 248 7.51 3.74 18.88
CA PRO A 248 6.45 4.61 18.44
C PRO A 248 5.33 4.76 19.47
N SER A 249 4.81 5.97 19.62
CA SER A 249 3.63 6.23 20.43
C SER A 249 2.36 5.94 19.64
N LYS A 250 1.42 5.22 20.24
CA LYS A 250 0.12 4.89 19.64
C LYS A 250 -1.00 5.12 20.64
N GLY A 251 -2.09 5.75 20.19
CA GLY A 251 -3.30 5.91 20.97
C GLY A 251 -4.54 5.88 20.10
N THR A 252 -5.67 5.47 20.69
CA THR A 252 -6.96 5.46 20.01
C THR A 252 -7.97 6.21 20.90
N VAL A 253 -8.74 7.09 20.28
CA VAL A 253 -9.85 7.80 20.92
C VAL A 253 -11.16 7.42 20.22
N ARG A 254 -12.24 7.26 21.02
CA ARG A 254 -13.59 7.02 20.52
C ARG A 254 -14.40 8.30 20.61
N PHE A 255 -15.22 8.51 19.59
CA PHE A 255 -16.25 9.57 19.62
C PHE A 255 -17.52 9.03 20.26
N PRO A 256 -18.30 9.90 20.93
CA PRO A 256 -19.60 9.50 21.47
C PRO A 256 -20.54 8.97 20.39
N ASP A 257 -20.58 9.66 19.26
CA ASP A 257 -21.35 9.31 18.07
C ASP A 257 -20.43 9.16 16.86
N ARG A 258 -20.93 8.53 15.78
CA ARG A 258 -20.22 8.51 14.52
C ARG A 258 -20.15 9.91 13.93
N THR A 259 -18.97 10.31 13.46
CA THR A 259 -18.74 11.69 13.03
C THR A 259 -17.79 11.78 11.84
N ASN A 260 -17.94 12.84 11.07
CA ASN A 260 -16.99 13.37 10.10
C ASN A 260 -16.91 14.91 10.23
N ARG A 261 -17.22 15.45 11.42
CA ARG A 261 -17.18 16.89 11.71
C ARG A 261 -15.75 17.36 11.97
N SER A 262 -15.32 18.37 11.23
CA SER A 262 -13.94 18.88 11.26
C SER A 262 -13.51 19.32 12.64
N LYS A 263 -14.32 20.17 13.30
CA LYS A 263 -13.95 20.73 14.61
C LYS A 263 -13.81 19.63 15.66
N GLU A 264 -14.78 18.73 15.77
CA GLU A 264 -14.77 17.66 16.74
C GLU A 264 -13.58 16.73 16.56
N MET A 265 -13.30 16.31 15.31
CA MET A 265 -12.20 15.41 15.02
C MET A 265 -10.84 16.08 15.26
N ILE A 266 -10.65 17.31 14.81
CA ILE A 266 -9.38 18.04 14.99
C ILE A 266 -9.09 18.24 16.49
N ASP A 267 -10.06 18.75 17.27
CA ASP A 267 -9.87 19.03 18.69
C ASP A 267 -9.56 17.72 19.47
N THR A 268 -10.27 16.64 19.11
CA THR A 268 -10.08 15.32 19.77
C THR A 268 -8.75 14.69 19.43
N VAL A 269 -8.33 14.73 18.16
CA VAL A 269 -7.05 14.14 17.73
C VAL A 269 -5.88 14.95 18.26
N GLU A 270 -5.99 16.29 18.31
CA GLU A 270 -4.97 17.15 18.92
C GLU A 270 -4.82 16.87 20.42
N ALA A 271 -5.94 16.70 21.16
CA ALA A 271 -5.89 16.32 22.57
C ALA A 271 -5.24 14.94 22.77
N LEU A 272 -5.54 13.97 21.90
CA LEU A 272 -4.88 12.66 21.90
C LEU A 272 -3.38 12.80 21.64
N TYR A 273 -2.98 13.60 20.64
CA TYR A 273 -1.59 13.89 20.32
C TYR A 273 -0.84 14.40 21.54
N ARG A 274 -1.35 15.45 22.19
CA ARG A 274 -0.72 16.07 23.37
C ARG A 274 -0.60 15.10 24.55
N LYS A 275 -1.46 14.07 24.62
CA LYS A 275 -1.42 13.03 25.65
C LYS A 275 -0.38 11.95 25.41
N ILE A 276 -0.18 11.54 24.13
CA ILE A 276 0.63 10.35 23.83
C ILE A 276 2.02 10.68 23.29
N ALA A 277 2.18 11.84 22.63
CA ALA A 277 3.45 12.20 22.00
C ALA A 277 4.50 12.59 23.05
N ASP A 278 5.74 12.22 22.80
CA ASP A 278 6.87 12.65 23.60
C ASP A 278 7.28 14.10 23.23
N PRO A 279 7.26 15.03 24.19
CA PRO A 279 7.61 16.42 23.92
C PRO A 279 9.10 16.67 23.69
N HIS A 280 9.97 15.70 24.02
CA HIS A 280 11.42 15.86 23.99
C HIS A 280 12.11 15.17 22.83
N THR A 281 11.41 14.29 22.10
CA THR A 281 11.99 13.50 21.02
C THR A 281 11.51 13.99 19.66
N GLY A 282 12.44 14.17 18.71
CA GLY A 282 12.12 14.61 17.35
C GLY A 282 11.19 13.63 16.63
N ILE A 283 10.10 14.15 16.09
CA ILE A 283 9.06 13.37 15.40
C ILE A 283 9.40 13.24 13.93
N ARG A 284 9.29 12.02 13.37
CA ARG A 284 9.65 11.69 11.98
C ARG A 284 8.52 11.12 11.15
N ARG A 285 7.50 10.53 11.78
CA ARG A 285 6.33 10.00 11.06
C ARG A 285 5.08 10.17 11.88
N ILE A 286 4.01 10.53 11.21
CA ILE A 286 2.66 10.66 11.76
C ILE A 286 1.72 9.85 10.89
N GLU A 287 0.82 9.09 11.51
CA GLU A 287 -0.25 8.37 10.83
C GLU A 287 -1.55 8.50 11.62
N ILE A 288 -2.62 8.86 10.92
CA ILE A 288 -3.95 9.05 11.48
C ILE A 288 -4.90 8.11 10.77
N ILE A 289 -5.64 7.30 11.52
CA ILE A 289 -6.50 6.24 11.00
C ILE A 289 -7.92 6.44 11.53
N ALA A 290 -8.88 6.72 10.67
CA ALA A 290 -10.31 6.63 10.98
C ALA A 290 -10.71 5.15 10.94
N ASN A 291 -11.13 4.60 12.09
CA ASN A 291 -11.48 3.19 12.22
C ASN A 291 -12.98 2.98 12.10
N LYS A 292 -13.38 1.75 11.75
CA LYS A 292 -14.78 1.33 11.69
C LYS A 292 -15.65 2.32 10.91
N ILE A 293 -15.13 2.74 9.75
CA ILE A 293 -15.87 3.62 8.86
C ILE A 293 -17.12 2.92 8.35
N THR A 294 -18.19 3.69 8.18
CA THR A 294 -19.45 3.23 7.59
C THR A 294 -20.02 4.33 6.73
N PRO A 295 -20.87 3.99 5.76
CA PRO A 295 -21.63 5.01 5.03
C PRO A 295 -22.38 5.94 6.00
N GLU A 296 -22.40 7.22 5.66
CA GLU A 296 -23.17 8.22 6.37
C GLU A 296 -24.65 7.90 6.19
N GLY A 297 -25.27 7.35 7.24
CA GLY A 297 -26.71 7.07 7.25
C GLY A 297 -27.53 8.30 7.67
N TYR A 298 -28.80 8.08 8.02
CA TYR A 298 -29.60 9.15 8.63
C TYR A 298 -28.91 9.68 9.88
N GLN A 299 -28.64 10.99 9.92
CA GLN A 299 -28.10 11.63 11.11
C GLN A 299 -29.18 11.64 12.19
N GLN A 300 -28.91 10.90 13.26
CA GLN A 300 -29.74 10.95 14.45
C GLN A 300 -29.18 12.08 15.33
N TYR A 301 -29.85 13.24 15.34
CA TYR A 301 -29.47 14.32 16.22
C TYR A 301 -29.92 13.98 17.66
N THR A 302 -29.03 14.12 18.59
CA THR A 302 -29.40 14.10 20.02
C THR A 302 -30.04 15.44 20.41
N LEU A 303 -30.89 15.43 21.42
CA LEU A 303 -31.55 16.66 21.94
C LEU A 303 -30.59 17.78 22.34
N PHE A 304 -29.32 17.46 22.54
CA PHE A 304 -28.26 18.39 22.92
C PHE A 304 -27.37 18.84 21.77
N GLN A 305 -27.58 18.34 20.57
CA GLN A 305 -26.82 18.74 19.37
C GLN A 305 -27.50 19.93 18.69
N ASP A 306 -26.73 20.99 18.46
CA ASP A 306 -27.16 22.14 17.65
C ASP A 306 -27.16 21.73 16.16
N SER A 307 -28.33 21.30 15.70
CA SER A 307 -28.53 20.85 14.31
C SER A 307 -28.19 21.92 13.28
N ILE A 308 -28.48 23.19 13.59
CA ILE A 308 -28.17 24.33 12.70
C ILE A 308 -26.65 24.50 12.51
N LYS A 309 -25.90 24.32 13.59
CA LYS A 309 -24.45 24.43 13.56
C LYS A 309 -23.82 23.24 12.80
N ALA A 310 -24.35 22.04 13.01
CA ALA A 310 -23.89 20.83 12.29
C ALA A 310 -24.14 20.97 10.77
N GLU A 311 -25.32 21.46 10.38
CA GLU A 311 -25.68 21.70 8.98
C GLU A 311 -24.80 22.78 8.33
N LYS A 312 -24.52 23.87 9.02
CA LYS A 312 -23.60 24.91 8.55
C LYS A 312 -22.18 24.38 8.34
N GLU A 313 -21.69 23.54 9.29
CA GLU A 313 -20.38 22.92 9.16
C GLU A 313 -20.32 21.97 7.94
N ARG A 314 -21.37 21.19 7.70
CA ARG A 314 -21.50 20.31 6.54
C ARG A 314 -21.46 21.09 5.23
N HIS A 315 -22.29 22.12 5.09
CA HIS A 315 -22.28 22.97 3.91
C HIS A 315 -20.92 23.64 3.67
N LEU A 316 -20.22 24.04 4.73
CA LEU A 316 -18.86 24.58 4.63
C LEU A 316 -17.87 23.52 4.10
N GLN A 317 -17.91 22.31 4.61
CA GLN A 317 -17.05 21.20 4.16
C GLN A 317 -17.30 20.91 2.66
N GLU A 318 -18.57 20.82 2.25
CA GLU A 318 -18.95 20.60 0.85
C GLU A 318 -18.48 21.73 -0.06
N ALA A 319 -18.64 22.98 0.36
CA ALA A 319 -18.16 24.14 -0.39
C ALA A 319 -16.63 24.13 -0.53
N VAL A 320 -15.90 23.79 0.54
CA VAL A 320 -14.43 23.65 0.51
C VAL A 320 -14.03 22.55 -0.46
N LEU A 321 -14.71 21.39 -0.45
CA LEU A 321 -14.44 20.30 -1.40
C LEU A 321 -14.69 20.72 -2.85
N GLN A 322 -15.78 21.42 -3.13
CA GLN A 322 -16.07 21.93 -4.49
C GLN A 322 -15.01 22.91 -4.99
N VAL A 323 -14.55 23.83 -4.13
CA VAL A 323 -13.47 24.76 -4.48
C VAL A 323 -12.19 24.00 -4.77
N LYS A 324 -11.82 23.03 -3.92
CA LYS A 324 -10.60 22.21 -4.12
C LYS A 324 -10.67 21.36 -5.39
N LYS A 325 -11.82 20.77 -5.70
CA LYS A 325 -12.02 19.98 -6.95
C LYS A 325 -11.88 20.86 -8.20
N ARG A 326 -12.42 22.08 -8.15
CA ARG A 326 -12.45 22.98 -9.33
C ARG A 326 -11.14 23.72 -9.55
N TYR A 327 -10.46 24.14 -8.48
CA TYR A 327 -9.32 25.05 -8.54
C TYR A 327 -8.02 24.45 -7.98
N GLY A 328 -8.05 23.17 -7.55
CA GLY A 328 -6.90 22.47 -7.00
C GLY A 328 -6.86 22.46 -5.47
N LYS A 329 -6.15 21.47 -4.92
CA LYS A 329 -6.11 21.20 -3.48
C LYS A 329 -5.60 22.36 -2.63
N ASN A 330 -4.82 23.26 -3.20
CA ASN A 330 -4.24 24.45 -2.54
C ASN A 330 -5.04 25.74 -2.73
N ALA A 331 -6.19 25.70 -3.42
CA ALA A 331 -7.00 26.89 -3.70
C ALA A 331 -7.62 27.51 -2.45
N ILE A 332 -7.90 26.70 -1.43
CA ILE A 332 -8.40 27.16 -0.13
C ILE A 332 -7.69 26.40 0.99
N MET A 333 -7.21 27.12 1.99
CA MET A 333 -6.41 26.60 3.11
C MET A 333 -6.76 27.30 4.41
N ARG A 334 -6.47 26.66 5.54
CA ARG A 334 -6.52 27.31 6.85
C ARG A 334 -5.30 28.23 7.05
N GLY A 335 -5.41 29.27 7.86
CA GLY A 335 -4.26 30.14 8.16
C GLY A 335 -3.06 29.40 8.75
N SER A 336 -3.29 28.33 9.54
CA SER A 336 -2.22 27.46 10.08
C SER A 336 -1.41 26.75 8.99
N ASN A 337 -1.97 26.53 7.80
CA ASN A 337 -1.27 25.92 6.68
C ASN A 337 -0.23 26.85 6.01
N LEU A 338 -0.13 28.09 6.46
CA LEU A 338 0.87 29.07 6.03
C LEU A 338 2.06 29.17 6.98
N LEU A 339 2.03 28.47 8.12
CA LEU A 339 3.16 28.41 9.04
C LEU A 339 4.35 27.71 8.37
N GLU A 340 5.55 28.10 8.75
CA GLU A 340 6.81 27.55 8.21
C GLU A 340 6.94 26.05 8.41
N CYS A 341 6.44 25.54 9.54
CA CYS A 341 6.42 24.12 9.85
C CYS A 341 5.31 23.31 9.14
N SER A 342 4.38 23.99 8.43
CA SER A 342 3.29 23.34 7.70
C SER A 342 3.82 22.52 6.52
N THR A 343 3.29 21.31 6.37
CA THR A 343 3.58 20.44 5.23
C THR A 343 2.44 20.43 4.20
N TYR A 344 1.35 21.11 4.48
CA TYR A 344 0.09 21.02 3.75
C TYR A 344 0.22 21.28 2.25
N ARG A 345 0.86 22.39 1.87
CA ARG A 345 1.00 22.80 0.46
C ARG A 345 1.87 21.81 -0.32
N GLU A 346 2.97 21.38 0.29
CA GLU A 346 3.89 20.42 -0.32
C GLU A 346 3.24 19.06 -0.47
N ARG A 347 2.54 18.58 0.56
CA ARG A 347 1.82 17.31 0.55
C ARG A 347 0.70 17.27 -0.49
N ASN A 348 -0.02 18.34 -0.72
CA ASN A 348 -1.05 18.44 -1.76
C ASN A 348 -0.49 18.32 -3.18
N ASN A 349 0.81 18.56 -3.36
CA ASN A 349 1.54 18.38 -4.61
C ASN A 349 2.23 17.00 -4.69
N GLN A 350 1.90 16.07 -3.80
CA GLN A 350 2.44 14.72 -3.79
C GLN A 350 1.38 13.71 -4.23
N VAL A 351 1.84 12.62 -4.81
CA VAL A 351 1.06 11.43 -5.13
C VAL A 351 1.67 10.26 -4.37
N GLY A 352 0.88 9.60 -3.50
CA GLY A 352 1.37 8.48 -2.68
C GLY A 352 2.56 8.83 -1.77
N GLY A 353 2.70 10.11 -1.34
CA GLY A 353 3.82 10.58 -0.54
C GLY A 353 5.08 10.95 -1.32
N HIS A 354 5.05 10.84 -2.64
CA HIS A 354 6.14 11.24 -3.55
C HIS A 354 5.74 12.49 -4.34
N ARG A 355 6.71 13.26 -4.80
CA ARG A 355 6.42 14.43 -5.66
C ARG A 355 5.67 14.00 -6.93
N ALA A 356 4.67 14.79 -7.30
CA ALA A 356 3.97 14.66 -8.58
C ALA A 356 4.89 15.06 -9.75
#